data_a862658136870b5e02115810e43e78b5
#
_entry.id   a862658136870b5e02115810e43e78b5
#
_cell.length_a   1.000
_cell.length_b   1.000
_cell.length_c   1.000
_cell.angle_alpha   90.00
_cell.angle_beta   90.00
_cell.angle_gamma   90.00
#
_symmetry.space_group_name_H-M   'P 1'
#
loop_
_entity.id
_entity.type
_entity.pdbx_description
1 polymer ?
#
loop_
_entity_poly.entity_id
_entity_poly.type
_entity_poly.pdbx_seq_one_letter_code
_entity_poly.pdbx_strand_id
1 'polypeptide(L)'
;ENCFNTAMPYGLRRVESSHMMLTRSVTALVPFVAQEVQSPKGIFYGRNAITGNLIVGDRTKLINGNAMVIATSGSGKSMSVKMEIILEFLRWPNARFILVDPENEYELLVKALGGEAIKVSVDSRTHFNPLDYHYDPKTDVPPDVAKIEFVLSMLDKLIGENGHLQPEDRSLIAASLKN
;
A
#
# COMPACT_ATOMS: atom_id res chain seq x y z
N GLU A 1 -48.59 -0.14 -6.30
CA GLU A 1 -48.72 1.33 -6.26
C GLU A 1 -49.16 1.81 -4.86
N ASN A 2 -50.22 1.24 -4.26
CA ASN A 2 -50.69 1.62 -2.90
C ASN A 2 -49.66 1.38 -1.81
N CYS A 3 -48.88 0.29 -1.87
CA CYS A 3 -47.81 0.02 -0.90
C CYS A 3 -46.71 1.08 -1.00
N PHE A 4 -46.33 1.47 -2.21
CA PHE A 4 -45.32 2.50 -2.43
C PHE A 4 -45.80 3.87 -1.90
N ASN A 5 -47.01 4.27 -2.20
CA ASN A 5 -47.58 5.51 -1.71
C ASN A 5 -47.77 5.56 -0.21
N THR A 6 -47.96 4.40 0.45
CA THR A 6 -47.99 4.29 1.93
C THR A 6 -46.63 4.41 2.56
N ALA A 7 -45.57 3.92 1.86
CA ALA A 7 -44.17 4.00 2.35
C ALA A 7 -43.55 5.40 2.18
N MET A 8 -44.14 6.25 1.34
CA MET A 8 -43.66 7.62 1.13
C MET A 8 -44.02 8.53 2.34
N PRO A 9 -43.19 9.53 2.69
CA PRO A 9 -43.37 10.36 3.88
C PRO A 9 -44.53 11.38 3.78
N TYR A 10 -45.55 11.09 2.96
CA TYR A 10 -46.72 11.97 2.78
C TYR A 10 -47.82 11.77 3.82
N GLY A 11 -47.67 10.83 4.74
CA GLY A 11 -48.66 10.56 5.78
C GLY A 11 -49.96 9.91 5.27
N LEU A 12 -50.02 9.45 4.03
CA LEU A 12 -51.18 8.83 3.43
C LEU A 12 -51.14 7.31 3.56
N ARG A 13 -52.02 6.76 4.37
CA ARG A 13 -52.17 5.30 4.53
C ARG A 13 -53.15 4.77 3.49
N ARG A 14 -52.67 4.01 2.51
CA ARG A 14 -53.47 3.37 1.44
C ARG A 14 -53.51 1.84 1.51
N VAL A 15 -52.85 1.26 2.54
CA VAL A 15 -52.83 -0.18 2.81
C VAL A 15 -53.60 -0.43 4.09
N GLU A 16 -54.63 -1.28 4.05
CA GLU A 16 -55.47 -1.58 5.20
C GLU A 16 -54.86 -2.57 6.21
N SER A 17 -53.95 -3.45 5.73
CA SER A 17 -53.31 -4.40 6.61
C SER A 17 -52.26 -3.72 7.49
N SER A 18 -52.33 -3.92 8.77
CA SER A 18 -51.36 -3.44 9.77
C SER A 18 -51.08 -4.49 10.77
N HIS A 19 -49.82 -4.64 11.15
CA HIS A 19 -49.36 -5.47 12.23
C HIS A 19 -48.79 -4.61 13.34
N MET A 20 -49.18 -4.88 14.58
CA MET A 20 -48.54 -4.26 15.72
C MET A 20 -47.14 -4.90 15.90
N MET A 21 -46.10 -4.09 15.86
CA MET A 21 -44.72 -4.53 16.11
C MET A 21 -44.16 -3.76 17.30
N LEU A 22 -43.40 -4.46 18.16
CA LEU A 22 -42.65 -3.83 19.21
C LEU A 22 -41.60 -2.89 18.60
N THR A 23 -41.36 -1.74 19.21
CA THR A 23 -40.34 -0.77 18.78
C THR A 23 -38.98 -1.43 18.56
N ARG A 24 -38.62 -2.39 19.40
CA ARG A 24 -37.38 -3.16 19.28
C ARG A 24 -37.32 -4.00 17.98
N SER A 25 -38.45 -4.52 17.52
CA SER A 25 -38.54 -5.28 16.27
C SER A 25 -38.50 -4.36 15.06
N VAL A 26 -39.10 -3.18 15.12
CA VAL A 26 -39.04 -2.16 14.07
C VAL A 26 -37.65 -1.60 13.92
N THR A 27 -36.90 -1.42 15.02
CA THR A 27 -35.52 -0.95 15.01
C THR A 27 -34.58 -1.94 14.28
N ALA A 28 -34.88 -3.25 14.38
CA ALA A 28 -34.11 -4.27 13.65
C ALA A 28 -34.36 -4.28 12.14
N LEU A 29 -35.48 -3.70 11.68
CA LEU A 29 -35.81 -3.60 10.25
C LEU A 29 -35.19 -2.38 9.57
N VAL A 30 -34.72 -1.41 10.34
CA VAL A 30 -34.02 -0.25 9.80
C VAL A 30 -32.59 -0.66 9.50
N PRO A 31 -32.17 -0.73 8.23
CA PRO A 31 -30.80 -1.10 7.88
C PRO A 31 -29.86 0.05 8.22
N PHE A 32 -29.42 0.14 9.47
CA PHE A 32 -28.30 1.01 9.84
C PHE A 32 -27.00 0.40 9.30
N VAL A 33 -26.87 0.29 8.01
CA VAL A 33 -25.67 -0.26 7.35
C VAL A 33 -24.79 0.90 6.93
N ALA A 34 -24.15 1.52 7.87
CA ALA A 34 -22.94 2.27 7.57
C ALA A 34 -21.77 1.36 7.95
N GLN A 35 -21.06 0.85 6.94
CA GLN A 35 -19.82 0.13 7.19
C GLN A 35 -18.78 1.13 7.67
N GLU A 36 -18.45 1.06 8.94
CA GLU A 36 -17.42 1.92 9.56
C GLU A 36 -16.12 1.15 9.70
N VAL A 37 -15.04 1.78 9.27
CA VAL A 37 -13.68 1.27 9.48
C VAL A 37 -13.09 2.02 10.67
N GLN A 38 -13.10 1.37 11.84
CA GLN A 38 -12.52 1.91 13.06
C GLN A 38 -11.58 0.88 13.69
N SER A 39 -10.29 1.09 13.49
CA SER A 39 -9.25 0.30 14.14
C SER A 39 -8.63 1.10 15.29
N PRO A 40 -8.68 0.62 16.56
CA PRO A 40 -8.18 1.40 17.72
C PRO A 40 -6.68 1.80 17.60
N LYS A 41 -5.93 1.07 16.80
CA LYS A 41 -4.50 1.29 16.56
C LYS A 41 -4.19 1.74 15.13
N GLY A 42 -5.20 2.14 14.37
CA GLY A 42 -5.03 2.58 12.99
C GLY A 42 -4.55 4.03 12.87
N ILE A 43 -4.33 4.45 11.63
CA ILE A 43 -4.08 5.84 11.25
C ILE A 43 -5.34 6.46 10.66
N PHE A 44 -5.42 7.77 10.69
CA PHE A 44 -6.56 8.52 10.17
C PHE A 44 -6.49 8.63 8.64
N TYR A 45 -7.53 8.18 7.95
CA TYR A 45 -7.65 8.29 6.49
C TYR A 45 -8.64 9.38 6.04
N GLY A 46 -9.60 9.76 6.87
CA GLY A 46 -10.60 10.73 6.48
C GLY A 46 -11.90 10.62 7.28
N ARG A 47 -12.97 11.15 6.69
CA ARG A 47 -14.32 11.05 7.23
C ARG A 47 -15.24 10.35 6.25
N ASN A 48 -16.13 9.52 6.77
CA ASN A 48 -17.18 8.89 5.98
C ASN A 48 -18.13 9.96 5.44
N ALA A 49 -18.33 9.99 4.13
CA ALA A 49 -19.16 11.00 3.48
C ALA A 49 -20.64 10.93 3.87
N ILE A 50 -21.12 9.76 4.32
CA ILE A 50 -22.53 9.54 4.68
C ILE A 50 -22.74 9.80 6.18
N THR A 51 -21.90 9.21 7.04
CA THR A 51 -22.10 9.27 8.50
C THR A 51 -21.34 10.42 9.16
N GLY A 52 -20.33 11.01 8.48
CA GLY A 52 -19.45 12.01 9.07
C GLY A 52 -18.43 11.46 10.06
N ASN A 53 -18.46 10.15 10.35
CA ASN A 53 -17.57 9.51 11.31
C ASN A 53 -16.14 9.40 10.78
N LEU A 54 -15.18 9.32 11.69
CA LEU A 54 -13.77 9.19 11.36
C LEU A 54 -13.49 7.78 10.79
N ILE A 55 -12.72 7.72 9.71
CA ILE A 55 -12.18 6.49 9.15
C ILE A 55 -10.76 6.32 9.70
N VAL A 56 -10.58 5.31 10.53
CA VAL A 56 -9.30 4.96 11.15
C VAL A 56 -8.96 3.53 10.76
N GLY A 57 -7.96 3.35 9.93
CA GLY A 57 -7.58 2.06 9.36
C GLY A 57 -6.20 1.58 9.84
N ASP A 58 -6.04 0.29 9.95
CA ASP A 58 -4.76 -0.38 10.24
C ASP A 58 -4.49 -1.40 9.14
N ARG A 59 -3.58 -1.08 8.21
CA ARG A 59 -3.24 -1.96 7.09
C ARG A 59 -2.56 -3.25 7.52
N THR A 60 -1.90 -3.25 8.67
CA THR A 60 -1.21 -4.46 9.17
C THR A 60 -2.18 -5.58 9.52
N LYS A 61 -3.45 -5.25 9.70
CA LYS A 61 -4.53 -6.20 10.00
C LYS A 61 -5.29 -6.69 8.78
N LEU A 62 -5.00 -6.15 7.61
CA LEU A 62 -5.60 -6.63 6.38
C LEU A 62 -4.92 -7.93 5.94
N ILE A 63 -5.67 -8.78 5.24
CA ILE A 63 -5.13 -10.01 4.62
C ILE A 63 -3.99 -9.67 3.66
N ASN A 64 -4.10 -8.53 2.97
CA ASN A 64 -3.07 -7.97 2.12
C ASN A 64 -2.97 -6.46 2.38
N GLY A 65 -1.81 -6.00 2.82
CA GLY A 65 -1.54 -4.59 3.11
C GLY A 65 -1.20 -3.73 1.87
N ASN A 66 -1.16 -4.32 0.66
CA ASN A 66 -0.88 -3.58 -0.57
C ASN A 66 -1.99 -2.57 -0.85
N ALA A 67 -1.59 -1.39 -1.34
CA ALA A 67 -2.52 -0.36 -1.74
C ALA A 67 -2.08 0.30 -3.05
N MET A 68 -3.06 0.79 -3.80
CA MET A 68 -2.85 1.56 -5.01
C MET A 68 -3.57 2.91 -4.87
N VAL A 69 -2.87 4.00 -5.10
CA VAL A 69 -3.42 5.35 -5.07
C VAL A 69 -3.50 5.88 -6.49
N ILE A 70 -4.71 6.02 -7.00
CA ILE A 70 -4.98 6.52 -8.36
C ILE A 70 -5.66 7.87 -8.24
N ALA A 71 -5.15 8.86 -8.95
CA ALA A 71 -5.71 10.19 -8.94
C ALA A 71 -5.28 10.97 -10.19
N THR A 72 -6.09 11.94 -10.59
CA THR A 72 -5.73 12.89 -11.64
C THR A 72 -4.60 13.84 -11.18
N SER A 73 -3.85 14.39 -12.12
CA SER A 73 -2.81 15.37 -11.80
C SER A 73 -3.40 16.56 -11.03
N GLY A 74 -2.70 17.03 -10.00
CA GLY A 74 -3.15 18.15 -9.17
C GLY A 74 -4.22 17.82 -8.11
N SER A 75 -4.71 16.58 -8.02
CA SER A 75 -5.76 16.19 -7.06
C SER A 75 -5.28 15.97 -5.61
N GLY A 76 -3.98 16.15 -5.34
CA GLY A 76 -3.41 15.97 -4.01
C GLY A 76 -2.91 14.56 -3.70
N LYS A 77 -2.72 13.69 -4.70
CA LYS A 77 -2.21 12.32 -4.56
C LYS A 77 -0.95 12.25 -3.69
N SER A 78 0.10 12.96 -4.09
CA SER A 78 1.39 12.95 -3.39
C SER A 78 1.26 13.50 -1.97
N MET A 79 0.37 14.48 -1.75
CA MET A 79 0.12 15.03 -0.41
C MET A 79 -0.55 14.01 0.50
N SER A 80 -1.53 13.27 0.00
CA SER A 80 -2.21 12.21 0.76
C SER A 80 -1.24 11.09 1.15
N VAL A 81 -0.37 10.67 0.22
CA VAL A 81 0.65 9.65 0.50
C VAL A 81 1.69 10.15 1.51
N LYS A 82 2.15 11.40 1.39
CA LYS A 82 3.05 12.01 2.38
C LYS A 82 2.43 12.04 3.78
N MET A 83 1.15 12.42 3.87
CA MET A 83 0.42 12.42 5.14
C MET A 83 0.33 11.02 5.73
N GLU A 84 0.04 10.01 4.91
CA GLU A 84 -0.02 8.62 5.35
C GLU A 84 1.34 8.16 5.91
N ILE A 85 2.44 8.42 5.19
CA ILE A 85 3.81 8.10 5.64
C ILE A 85 4.11 8.74 7.00
N ILE A 86 3.76 10.03 7.18
CA ILE A 86 3.97 10.75 8.44
C ILE A 86 3.18 10.08 9.58
N LEU A 87 1.89 9.78 9.34
CA LEU A 87 1.04 9.19 10.36
C LEU A 87 1.51 7.78 10.74
N GLU A 88 1.95 6.99 9.76
CA GLU A 88 2.53 5.67 10.01
C GLU A 88 3.85 5.75 10.75
N PHE A 89 4.75 6.66 10.38
CA PHE A 89 6.00 6.90 11.08
C PHE A 89 5.80 7.29 12.55
N LEU A 90 4.86 8.19 12.82
CA LEU A 90 4.52 8.59 14.18
C LEU A 90 3.86 7.46 14.97
N ARG A 91 3.11 6.61 14.30
CA ARG A 91 2.39 5.49 14.92
C ARG A 91 3.30 4.32 15.27
N TRP A 92 4.24 3.99 14.38
CA TRP A 92 5.16 2.87 14.53
C TRP A 92 6.63 3.34 14.47
N PRO A 93 7.21 3.78 15.61
CA PRO A 93 8.57 4.34 15.64
C PRO A 93 9.67 3.38 15.17
N ASN A 94 9.41 2.07 15.22
CA ASN A 94 10.36 1.02 14.80
C ASN A 94 10.11 0.53 13.37
N ALA A 95 9.15 1.09 12.64
CA ALA A 95 8.89 0.72 11.26
C ALA A 95 10.02 1.24 10.35
N ARG A 96 10.37 0.44 9.35
CA ARG A 96 11.31 0.84 8.30
C ARG A 96 10.53 1.23 7.05
N PHE A 97 10.85 2.38 6.49
CA PHE A 97 10.24 2.89 5.27
C PHE A 97 11.29 2.88 4.16
N ILE A 98 10.93 2.30 3.01
CA ILE A 98 11.74 2.34 1.79
C ILE A 98 10.88 3.02 0.73
N LEU A 99 11.35 4.17 0.25
CA LEU A 99 10.68 4.96 -0.76
C LEU A 99 11.48 4.92 -2.06
N VAL A 100 10.83 4.50 -3.16
CA VAL A 100 11.40 4.59 -4.50
C VAL A 100 10.71 5.75 -5.21
N ASP A 101 11.47 6.83 -5.41
CA ASP A 101 10.95 8.13 -5.83
C ASP A 101 11.65 8.62 -7.11
N PRO A 102 11.14 8.27 -8.29
CA PRO A 102 11.73 8.71 -9.54
C PRO A 102 11.56 10.22 -9.81
N GLU A 103 10.58 10.87 -9.18
CA GLU A 103 10.26 12.28 -9.39
C GLU A 103 10.91 13.22 -8.35
N ASN A 104 11.58 12.64 -7.35
CA ASN A 104 12.24 13.36 -6.25
C ASN A 104 11.31 14.28 -5.44
N GLU A 105 10.08 13.83 -5.19
CA GLU A 105 9.10 14.59 -4.41
C GLU A 105 9.22 14.38 -2.90
N TYR A 106 9.85 13.29 -2.45
CA TYR A 106 9.88 12.84 -1.04
C TYR A 106 11.18 13.17 -0.31
N GLU A 107 12.22 13.67 -0.98
CA GLU A 107 13.53 13.93 -0.38
C GLU A 107 13.44 14.82 0.87
N LEU A 108 12.68 15.92 0.80
CA LEU A 108 12.51 16.84 1.93
C LEU A 108 11.80 16.18 3.11
N LEU A 109 10.79 15.34 2.83
CA LEU A 109 10.07 14.58 3.85
C LEU A 109 11.00 13.58 4.56
N VAL A 110 11.77 12.82 3.79
CA VAL A 110 12.72 11.82 4.31
C VAL A 110 13.75 12.50 5.22
N LYS A 111 14.33 13.62 4.79
CA LYS A 111 15.28 14.40 5.61
C LYS A 111 14.64 14.97 6.89
N ALA A 112 13.40 15.45 6.80
CA ALA A 112 12.68 15.97 7.97
C ALA A 112 12.36 14.88 9.00
N LEU A 113 12.16 13.63 8.56
CA LEU A 113 11.95 12.47 9.43
C LEU A 113 13.26 11.81 9.91
N GLY A 114 14.43 12.39 9.58
CA GLY A 114 15.74 11.87 9.98
C GLY A 114 16.23 10.69 9.16
N GLY A 115 15.62 10.45 7.98
CA GLY A 115 16.02 9.41 7.05
C GLY A 115 17.14 9.83 6.11
N GLU A 116 17.64 8.88 5.34
CA GLU A 116 18.67 9.07 4.33
C GLU A 116 18.06 9.04 2.92
N ALA A 117 18.36 10.04 2.11
CA ALA A 117 17.97 10.10 0.71
C ALA A 117 19.17 9.75 -0.18
N ILE A 118 19.08 8.64 -0.87
CA ILE A 118 20.12 8.14 -1.77
C ILE A 118 19.72 8.46 -3.21
N LYS A 119 20.49 9.32 -3.87
CA LYS A 119 20.26 9.65 -5.25
C LYS A 119 21.03 8.71 -6.17
N VAL A 120 20.31 7.99 -7.03
CA VAL A 120 20.88 7.11 -8.05
C VAL A 120 20.78 7.83 -9.41
N SER A 121 21.90 8.31 -9.92
CA SER A 121 22.00 8.92 -11.27
C SER A 121 23.38 8.70 -11.82
N VAL A 122 23.55 8.88 -13.13
CA VAL A 122 24.85 8.73 -13.83
C VAL A 122 25.93 9.63 -13.20
N ASP A 123 25.55 10.82 -12.75
CA ASP A 123 26.45 11.81 -12.14
C ASP A 123 26.47 11.76 -10.60
N SER A 124 25.82 10.77 -9.97
CA SER A 124 25.80 10.70 -8.52
C SER A 124 27.13 10.18 -7.98
N ARG A 125 27.52 10.66 -6.80
CA ARG A 125 28.67 10.12 -6.05
C ARG A 125 28.37 8.81 -5.32
N THR A 126 27.10 8.43 -5.28
CA THR A 126 26.64 7.20 -4.62
C THR A 126 26.54 6.10 -5.66
N HIS A 127 27.30 5.05 -5.50
CA HIS A 127 27.33 3.90 -6.39
C HIS A 127 26.87 2.66 -5.62
N PHE A 128 26.01 1.88 -6.23
CA PHE A 128 25.67 0.55 -5.73
C PHE A 128 26.63 -0.46 -6.34
N ASN A 129 27.35 -1.18 -5.49
CA ASN A 129 28.17 -2.28 -5.94
C ASN A 129 27.31 -3.56 -5.98
N PRO A 130 26.90 -4.06 -7.16
CA PRO A 130 26.09 -5.28 -7.26
C PRO A 130 26.84 -6.53 -6.81
N LEU A 131 28.17 -6.43 -6.73
CA LEU A 131 29.04 -7.50 -6.25
C LEU A 131 29.25 -7.48 -4.72
N ASP A 132 28.69 -6.46 -4.05
CA ASP A 132 28.79 -6.37 -2.59
C ASP A 132 27.99 -7.48 -1.92
N TYR A 133 28.57 -8.04 -0.86
CA TYR A 133 28.06 -9.24 -0.25
C TYR A 133 27.45 -8.98 1.12
N HIS A 134 26.18 -9.29 1.27
CA HIS A 134 25.50 -9.27 2.56
C HIS A 134 25.05 -10.68 2.92
N TYR A 135 25.64 -11.25 3.96
CA TYR A 135 25.22 -12.53 4.49
C TYR A 135 23.98 -12.34 5.35
N ASP A 136 22.86 -12.95 4.96
CA ASP A 136 21.67 -13.07 5.82
C ASP A 136 21.62 -14.49 6.41
N PRO A 137 21.86 -14.64 7.73
CA PRO A 137 21.87 -15.95 8.39
C PRO A 137 20.49 -16.64 8.43
N LYS A 138 19.44 -15.98 7.95
CA LYS A 138 18.06 -16.52 7.94
C LYS A 138 17.68 -17.22 6.65
N THR A 139 18.49 -17.15 5.62
CA THR A 139 18.23 -17.81 4.33
C THR A 139 18.96 -19.13 4.25
N ASP A 140 18.21 -20.21 3.92
CA ASP A 140 18.77 -21.56 3.70
C ASP A 140 19.55 -21.69 2.36
N VAL A 141 19.61 -20.61 1.57
CA VAL A 141 20.34 -20.60 0.29
C VAL A 141 21.80 -20.22 0.57
N PRO A 142 22.77 -21.00 0.06
CA PRO A 142 24.18 -20.63 0.15
C PRO A 142 24.38 -19.23 -0.42
N PRO A 143 25.09 -18.37 0.31
CA PRO A 143 25.25 -16.96 -0.03
C PRO A 143 25.80 -16.73 -1.43
N ASP A 144 26.73 -17.55 -1.87
CA ASP A 144 27.35 -17.48 -3.20
C ASP A 144 26.35 -17.73 -4.32
N VAL A 145 25.41 -18.66 -4.12
CA VAL A 145 24.39 -18.99 -5.10
C VAL A 145 23.39 -17.83 -5.27
N ALA A 146 22.93 -17.28 -4.15
CA ALA A 146 22.00 -16.14 -4.17
C ALA A 146 22.63 -14.91 -4.86
N LYS A 147 23.91 -14.67 -4.63
CA LYS A 147 24.66 -13.59 -5.28
C LYS A 147 24.80 -13.80 -6.78
N ILE A 148 25.18 -15.00 -7.19
CA ILE A 148 25.32 -15.35 -8.60
C ILE A 148 23.97 -15.16 -9.33
N GLU A 149 22.88 -15.63 -8.75
CA GLU A 149 21.53 -15.48 -9.33
C GLU A 149 21.13 -13.99 -9.43
N PHE A 150 21.43 -13.20 -8.39
CA PHE A 150 21.16 -11.76 -8.42
C PHE A 150 21.92 -11.05 -9.54
N VAL A 151 23.23 -11.29 -9.66
CA VAL A 151 24.07 -10.69 -10.69
C VAL A 151 23.64 -11.12 -12.08
N LEU A 152 23.35 -12.40 -12.29
CA LEU A 152 22.85 -12.93 -13.55
C LEU A 152 21.52 -12.28 -13.93
N SER A 153 20.59 -12.17 -12.98
CA SER A 153 19.29 -11.54 -13.19
C SER A 153 19.40 -10.05 -13.55
N MET A 154 20.35 -9.35 -12.93
CA MET A 154 20.66 -7.96 -13.26
C MET A 154 21.25 -7.83 -14.66
N LEU A 155 22.23 -8.67 -15.03
CA LEU A 155 22.85 -8.66 -16.34
C LEU A 155 21.88 -9.09 -17.45
N ASP A 156 20.96 -10.03 -17.17
CA ASP A 156 19.86 -10.37 -18.08
C ASP A 156 19.09 -9.12 -18.51
N LYS A 157 18.85 -8.19 -17.58
CA LYS A 157 18.09 -6.95 -17.84
C LYS A 157 18.89 -5.84 -18.48
N LEU A 158 20.20 -5.79 -18.22
CA LEU A 158 21.07 -4.71 -18.72
C LEU A 158 21.63 -4.96 -20.12
N ILE A 159 22.04 -6.18 -20.40
CA ILE A 159 22.74 -6.52 -21.65
C ILE A 159 22.14 -7.70 -22.42
N GLY A 160 21.18 -8.41 -21.82
CA GLY A 160 20.54 -9.55 -22.48
C GLY A 160 19.68 -9.13 -23.67
N GLU A 161 19.76 -9.83 -24.78
CA GLU A 161 18.85 -9.67 -25.90
C GLU A 161 17.44 -10.08 -25.47
N ASN A 162 16.46 -9.19 -25.69
CA ASN A 162 15.08 -9.36 -25.20
C ASN A 162 14.97 -9.58 -23.66
N GLY A 163 15.97 -9.10 -22.89
CA GLY A 163 15.99 -9.22 -21.43
C GLY A 163 16.47 -10.58 -20.92
N HIS A 164 17.15 -11.36 -21.74
CA HIS A 164 17.76 -12.64 -21.38
C HIS A 164 19.15 -12.78 -21.99
N LEU A 165 20.12 -13.21 -21.17
CA LEU A 165 21.44 -13.62 -21.64
C LEU A 165 21.36 -14.95 -22.36
N GLN A 166 22.23 -15.15 -23.36
CA GLN A 166 22.40 -16.45 -23.99
C GLN A 166 22.90 -17.48 -22.95
N PRO A 167 22.49 -18.76 -23.05
CA PRO A 167 22.86 -19.77 -22.07
C PRO A 167 24.37 -19.94 -21.88
N GLU A 168 25.15 -19.70 -22.95
CA GLU A 168 26.61 -19.79 -22.95
C GLU A 168 27.22 -18.68 -22.11
N ASP A 169 26.78 -17.42 -22.32
CA ASP A 169 27.24 -16.26 -21.57
C ASP A 169 26.88 -16.39 -20.09
N ARG A 170 25.67 -16.87 -19.80
CA ARG A 170 25.20 -17.11 -18.43
C ARG A 170 26.09 -18.10 -17.69
N SER A 171 26.53 -19.17 -18.35
CA SER A 171 27.41 -20.17 -17.78
C SER A 171 28.82 -19.65 -17.50
N LEU A 172 29.37 -18.82 -18.42
CA LEU A 172 30.69 -18.18 -18.27
C LEU A 172 30.69 -17.17 -17.11
N ILE A 173 29.66 -16.33 -17.04
CA ILE A 173 29.53 -15.35 -15.96
C ILE A 173 29.40 -16.07 -14.61
N ALA A 174 28.54 -17.11 -14.53
CA ALA A 174 28.38 -17.88 -13.30
C ALA A 174 29.67 -18.56 -12.85
N ALA A 175 30.48 -19.06 -13.78
CA ALA A 175 31.79 -19.64 -13.47
C ALA A 175 32.80 -18.59 -12.98
N SER A 176 32.77 -17.39 -13.57
CA SER A 176 33.66 -16.28 -13.18
C SER A 176 33.32 -15.70 -11.79
N LEU A 177 32.08 -15.74 -11.39
CA LEU A 177 31.63 -15.25 -10.08
C LEU A 177 31.89 -16.22 -8.92
N LYS A 178 32.26 -17.47 -9.22
CA LYS A 178 32.62 -18.49 -8.21
C LYS A 178 34.08 -18.44 -7.78
N ASN A 179 34.92 -17.76 -8.56
CA ASN A 179 36.36 -17.58 -8.26
C ASN A 179 36.61 -16.22 -7.63
#